data_be1f1abdf8c9d75259e21e60f1689559
#
_entry.id   be1f1abdf8c9d75259e21e60f1689559
#
_cell.length_a   1.000
_cell.length_b   1.000
_cell.length_c   1.000
_cell.angle_alpha   90.00
_cell.angle_beta   90.00
_cell.angle_gamma   90.00
#
_symmetry.space_group_name_H-M   'P 1'
#
loop_
_entity.id
_entity.type
_entity.pdbx_description
1 polymer ?
#
loop_
_entity_poly.entity_id
_entity_poly.type
_entity_poly.pdbx_seq_one_letter_code
_entity_poly.pdbx_strand_id
1 'polypeptide(L)'
;MLHKFSSGASLRLEDLALFMLAVSDNTATNILIDYLGMDKINTSIKALGTKETILGRKMLDFEARKAGRDNFTSAADVGIVLASFLKEDPRVLDMLSLQKNRSKLPSALGYDDMDDLEPVLAHKTGELGGIEHDSGIFFYATPRPVIVVVLTENLPDSATGCAFIGRIGKIIYDAFEPKK
;
A
#
# COMPACT_ATOMS: atom_id res chain seq x y z
N MET A 1 -9.89 -12.78 0.10
CA MET A 1 -9.86 -13.81 -1.00
C MET A 1 -9.34 -15.14 -0.47
N LEU A 2 -8.19 -15.14 0.21
CA LEU A 2 -7.50 -16.35 0.67
C LEU A 2 -8.34 -17.22 1.63
N HIS A 3 -9.21 -16.62 2.44
CA HIS A 3 -10.12 -17.33 3.34
C HIS A 3 -11.11 -18.31 2.64
N LYS A 4 -11.17 -18.24 1.30
CA LYS A 4 -11.99 -19.16 0.48
C LYS A 4 -11.23 -20.39 -0.01
N PHE A 5 -9.92 -20.46 0.23
CA PHE A 5 -9.11 -21.61 -0.16
C PHE A 5 -9.40 -22.80 0.74
N SER A 6 -9.28 -24.00 0.19
CA SER A 6 -9.46 -25.25 0.95
C SER A 6 -8.37 -25.39 2.02
N SER A 7 -8.72 -25.99 3.15
CA SER A 7 -7.75 -26.39 4.16
C SER A 7 -6.67 -27.31 3.55
N GLY A 8 -5.40 -27.03 3.86
CA GLY A 8 -4.27 -27.77 3.31
C GLY A 8 -3.71 -27.26 1.98
N ALA A 9 -4.23 -26.14 1.45
CA ALA A 9 -3.60 -25.49 0.30
C ALA A 9 -2.16 -25.06 0.64
N SER A 10 -1.22 -25.31 -0.28
CA SER A 10 0.16 -24.85 -0.16
C SER A 10 0.38 -23.64 -1.06
N LEU A 11 0.94 -22.56 -0.50
CA LEU A 11 1.24 -21.32 -1.20
C LEU A 11 2.69 -20.92 -0.94
N ARG A 12 3.34 -20.30 -1.91
CA ARG A 12 4.65 -19.70 -1.72
C ARG A 12 4.51 -18.39 -0.94
N LEU A 13 5.55 -17.98 -0.23
CA LEU A 13 5.57 -16.68 0.47
C LEU A 13 5.36 -15.50 -0.48
N GLU A 14 5.89 -15.61 -1.69
CA GLU A 14 5.73 -14.62 -2.75
C GLU A 14 4.27 -14.48 -3.19
N ASP A 15 3.51 -15.59 -3.30
CA ASP A 15 2.09 -15.56 -3.62
C ASP A 15 1.29 -14.88 -2.49
N LEU A 16 1.66 -15.10 -1.22
CA LEU A 16 1.05 -14.41 -0.08
C LEU A 16 1.36 -12.91 -0.10
N ALA A 17 2.59 -12.52 -0.44
CA ALA A 17 2.95 -11.11 -0.59
C ALA A 17 2.16 -10.45 -1.73
N LEU A 18 2.00 -11.12 -2.86
CA LEU A 18 1.16 -10.64 -3.96
C LEU A 18 -0.29 -10.44 -3.54
N PHE A 19 -0.91 -11.40 -2.84
CA PHE A 19 -2.28 -11.23 -2.31
C PHE A 19 -2.39 -10.06 -1.34
N MET A 20 -1.41 -9.89 -0.46
CA MET A 20 -1.36 -8.77 0.47
C MET A 20 -1.28 -7.42 -0.27
N LEU A 21 -0.42 -7.30 -1.27
CA LEU A 21 -0.16 -6.05 -1.96
C LEU A 21 -1.22 -5.72 -3.01
N ALA A 22 -1.57 -6.66 -3.89
CA ALA A 22 -2.46 -6.40 -5.02
C ALA A 22 -3.95 -6.33 -4.64
N VAL A 23 -4.40 -7.13 -3.66
CA VAL A 23 -5.82 -7.19 -3.28
C VAL A 23 -6.08 -6.93 -1.79
N SER A 24 -5.09 -6.48 -1.05
CA SER A 24 -5.19 -6.18 0.38
C SER A 24 -5.77 -7.33 1.20
N ASP A 25 -5.35 -8.58 0.92
CA ASP A 25 -5.89 -9.75 1.62
C ASP A 25 -5.38 -9.82 3.06
N ASN A 26 -6.29 -9.62 4.02
CA ASN A 26 -5.97 -9.61 5.45
C ASN A 26 -5.50 -10.98 5.96
N THR A 27 -5.98 -12.09 5.37
CA THR A 27 -5.56 -13.44 5.73
C THR A 27 -4.12 -13.67 5.30
N ALA A 28 -3.75 -13.31 4.07
CA ALA A 28 -2.38 -13.37 3.58
C ALA A 28 -1.44 -12.52 4.45
N THR A 29 -1.86 -11.29 4.77
CA THR A 29 -1.11 -10.38 5.64
C THR A 29 -0.87 -11.01 7.02
N ASN A 30 -1.89 -11.58 7.65
CA ASN A 30 -1.76 -12.18 8.97
C ASN A 30 -0.90 -13.44 8.98
N ILE A 31 -0.95 -14.25 7.92
CA ILE A 31 -0.04 -15.41 7.75
C ILE A 31 1.41 -14.94 7.67
N LEU A 32 1.70 -13.88 6.89
CA LEU A 32 3.04 -13.30 6.80
C LEU A 32 3.50 -12.72 8.13
N ILE A 33 2.62 -12.05 8.89
CA ILE A 33 2.93 -11.54 10.23
C ILE A 33 3.28 -12.70 11.17
N ASP A 34 2.54 -13.80 11.15
CA ASP A 34 2.82 -14.98 11.97
C ASP A 34 4.13 -15.65 11.58
N TYR A 35 4.41 -15.74 10.29
CA TYR A 35 5.62 -16.37 9.78
C TYR A 35 6.89 -15.56 10.12
N LEU A 36 6.83 -14.23 9.96
CA LEU A 36 7.98 -13.35 10.19
C LEU A 36 8.14 -12.96 11.66
N GLY A 37 7.05 -12.82 12.39
CA GLY A 37 6.98 -12.29 13.74
C GLY A 37 6.97 -10.75 13.80
N MET A 38 6.06 -10.18 14.59
CA MET A 38 5.90 -8.72 14.70
C MET A 38 7.17 -7.99 15.12
N ASP A 39 7.93 -8.55 16.05
CA ASP A 39 9.16 -7.94 16.57
C ASP A 39 10.22 -7.79 15.46
N LYS A 40 10.37 -8.82 14.63
CA LYS A 40 11.29 -8.75 13.48
C LYS A 40 10.84 -7.75 12.45
N ILE A 41 9.52 -7.69 12.15
CA ILE A 41 8.94 -6.71 11.23
C ILE A 41 9.22 -5.30 11.75
N ASN A 42 8.92 -5.02 13.01
CA ASN A 42 9.17 -3.72 13.62
C ASN A 42 10.67 -3.36 13.66
N THR A 43 11.53 -4.33 13.91
CA THR A 43 12.99 -4.14 13.85
C THR A 43 13.45 -3.74 12.45
N SER A 44 12.94 -4.43 11.42
CA SER A 44 13.26 -4.11 10.01
C SER A 44 12.75 -2.73 9.60
N ILE A 45 11.52 -2.37 10.00
CA ILE A 45 10.94 -1.05 9.75
C ILE A 45 11.83 0.05 10.37
N LYS A 46 12.24 -0.11 11.63
CA LYS A 46 13.14 0.84 12.30
C LYS A 46 14.51 0.93 11.64
N ALA A 47 15.04 -0.18 11.13
CA ALA A 47 16.34 -0.19 10.44
C ALA A 47 16.32 0.64 9.14
N LEU A 48 15.15 0.83 8.51
CA LEU A 48 14.97 1.74 7.38
C LEU A 48 15.03 3.22 7.76
N GLY A 49 15.00 3.54 9.06
CA GLY A 49 15.03 4.92 9.56
C GLY A 49 13.65 5.53 9.84
N THR A 50 12.58 4.72 9.87
CA THR A 50 11.24 5.17 10.26
C THR A 50 11.19 5.54 11.75
N LYS A 51 10.31 6.48 12.11
CA LYS A 51 10.22 7.03 13.47
C LYS A 51 8.92 6.70 14.17
N GLU A 52 7.82 6.66 13.43
CA GLU A 52 6.45 6.57 13.96
C GLU A 52 5.75 5.27 13.57
N THR A 53 6.32 4.52 12.61
CA THR A 53 5.71 3.29 12.12
C THR A 53 5.88 2.14 13.12
N ILE A 54 4.76 1.56 13.49
CA ILE A 54 4.70 0.36 14.35
C ILE A 54 3.58 -0.57 13.91
N LEU A 55 3.90 -1.85 13.80
CA LEU A 55 2.92 -2.93 13.68
C LEU A 55 2.58 -3.42 15.10
N GLY A 56 1.46 -2.95 15.66
CA GLY A 56 1.03 -3.25 17.04
C GLY A 56 0.00 -4.37 17.13
N ARG A 57 -0.67 -4.73 16.03
CA ARG A 57 -1.67 -5.79 15.98
C ARG A 57 -1.80 -6.42 14.60
N LYS A 58 -2.41 -7.59 14.53
CA LYS A 58 -2.83 -8.21 13.28
C LYS A 58 -3.96 -7.45 12.61
N MET A 59 -4.16 -7.71 11.33
CA MET A 59 -5.30 -7.18 10.58
C MET A 59 -6.60 -7.72 11.16
N LEU A 60 -7.62 -6.84 11.27
CA LEU A 60 -8.94 -7.12 11.82
C LEU A 60 -8.99 -7.50 13.33
N ASP A 61 -7.89 -7.40 14.05
CA ASP A 61 -7.87 -7.59 15.51
C ASP A 61 -8.40 -6.32 16.22
N PHE A 62 -9.71 -6.17 16.24
CA PHE A 62 -10.39 -5.03 16.86
C PHE A 62 -10.33 -5.06 18.39
N GLU A 63 -10.15 -6.24 19.00
CA GLU A 63 -9.98 -6.35 20.45
C GLU A 63 -8.62 -5.81 20.90
N ALA A 64 -7.54 -6.09 20.17
CA ALA A 64 -6.27 -5.45 20.42
C ALA A 64 -6.36 -3.92 20.29
N ARG A 65 -7.09 -3.43 19.27
CA ARG A 65 -7.32 -1.98 19.07
C ARG A 65 -8.05 -1.34 20.25
N LYS A 66 -9.11 -1.96 20.74
CA LYS A 66 -9.85 -1.50 21.93
C LYS A 66 -8.97 -1.46 23.18
N ALA A 67 -7.99 -2.37 23.28
CA ALA A 67 -7.00 -2.43 24.35
C ALA A 67 -5.83 -1.44 24.15
N GLY A 68 -5.92 -0.50 23.19
CA GLY A 68 -4.91 0.52 22.93
C GLY A 68 -3.72 0.06 22.07
N ARG A 69 -3.73 -1.16 21.56
CA ARG A 69 -2.71 -1.63 20.61
C ARG A 69 -3.23 -1.44 19.18
N ASP A 70 -2.63 -0.52 18.45
CA ASP A 70 -2.99 -0.28 17.05
C ASP A 70 -1.74 -0.20 16.16
N ASN A 71 -1.95 -0.17 14.85
CA ASN A 71 -0.91 0.04 13.86
C ASN A 71 -0.85 1.54 13.55
N PHE A 72 0.35 2.11 13.63
CA PHE A 72 0.59 3.53 13.37
C PHE A 72 1.64 3.71 12.28
N THR A 73 1.54 4.80 11.56
CA THR A 73 2.54 5.26 10.60
C THR A 73 2.39 6.76 10.36
N SER A 74 3.35 7.34 9.64
CA SER A 74 3.27 8.70 9.11
C SER A 74 3.54 8.71 7.61
N ALA A 75 3.14 9.78 6.93
CA ALA A 75 3.41 9.94 5.51
C ALA A 75 4.92 9.94 5.21
N ALA A 76 5.73 10.50 6.10
CA ALA A 76 7.18 10.49 5.98
C ALA A 76 7.75 9.06 6.05
N ASP A 77 7.28 8.26 7.01
CA ASP A 77 7.74 6.88 7.17
C ASP A 77 7.33 5.99 6.00
N VAL A 78 6.09 6.12 5.51
CA VAL A 78 5.65 5.39 4.31
C VAL A 78 6.51 5.78 3.11
N GLY A 79 6.85 7.06 2.96
CA GLY A 79 7.78 7.54 1.93
C GLY A 79 9.16 6.88 2.02
N ILE A 80 9.71 6.70 3.23
CA ILE A 80 10.98 5.99 3.47
C ILE A 80 10.88 4.53 3.01
N VAL A 81 9.79 3.83 3.37
CA VAL A 81 9.57 2.44 2.98
C VAL A 81 9.45 2.30 1.45
N LEU A 82 8.67 3.18 0.80
CA LEU A 82 8.55 3.17 -0.67
C LEU A 82 9.89 3.46 -1.37
N ALA A 83 10.68 4.39 -0.81
CA ALA A 83 12.01 4.68 -1.34
C ALA A 83 12.99 3.50 -1.22
N SER A 84 12.84 2.65 -0.20
CA SER A 84 13.66 1.45 -0.06
C SER A 84 13.37 0.42 -1.16
N PHE A 85 12.12 0.27 -1.59
CA PHE A 85 11.75 -0.66 -2.66
C PHE A 85 12.40 -0.31 -4.00
N LEU A 86 12.57 0.97 -4.30
CA LEU A 86 13.28 1.41 -5.52
C LEU A 86 14.74 0.95 -5.56
N LYS A 87 15.35 0.70 -4.39
CA LYS A 87 16.78 0.37 -4.26
C LYS A 87 17.03 -1.12 -4.06
N GLU A 88 16.16 -1.78 -3.29
CA GLU A 88 16.46 -3.10 -2.73
C GLU A 88 15.78 -4.23 -3.50
N ASP A 89 14.52 -4.09 -3.89
CA ASP A 89 13.79 -5.14 -4.60
C ASP A 89 12.70 -4.61 -5.54
N PRO A 90 13.03 -4.42 -6.81
CA PRO A 90 12.06 -3.97 -7.82
C PRO A 90 10.82 -4.87 -7.97
N ARG A 91 10.91 -6.17 -7.64
CA ARG A 91 9.77 -7.10 -7.74
C ARG A 91 8.58 -6.69 -6.85
N VAL A 92 8.85 -5.97 -5.75
CA VAL A 92 7.80 -5.41 -4.91
C VAL A 92 7.02 -4.33 -5.65
N LEU A 93 7.67 -3.55 -6.50
CA LEU A 93 7.02 -2.53 -7.33
C LEU A 93 6.11 -3.16 -8.37
N ASP A 94 6.54 -4.27 -8.99
CA ASP A 94 5.69 -5.03 -9.92
C ASP A 94 4.44 -5.60 -9.22
N MET A 95 4.57 -6.07 -7.96
CA MET A 95 3.41 -6.51 -7.18
C MET A 95 2.48 -5.35 -6.81
N LEU A 96 3.02 -4.16 -6.49
CA LEU A 96 2.26 -2.96 -6.17
C LEU A 96 1.56 -2.36 -7.38
N SER A 97 2.11 -2.51 -8.60
CA SER A 97 1.46 -2.05 -9.84
C SER A 97 0.18 -2.85 -10.15
N LEU A 98 0.09 -4.08 -9.64
CA LEU A 98 -1.10 -4.94 -9.75
C LEU A 98 -2.23 -4.59 -8.76
N GLN A 99 -2.14 -3.49 -8.01
CA GLN A 99 -3.18 -3.06 -7.07
C GLN A 99 -4.55 -2.92 -7.74
N LYS A 100 -5.55 -3.64 -7.22
CA LYS A 100 -6.90 -3.70 -7.84
C LYS A 100 -7.82 -2.54 -7.46
N ASN A 101 -7.56 -1.85 -6.34
CA ASN A 101 -8.36 -0.69 -5.98
C ASN A 101 -7.85 0.56 -6.71
N ARG A 102 -8.62 1.01 -7.69
CA ARG A 102 -8.32 2.16 -8.55
C ARG A 102 -9.09 3.43 -8.19
N SER A 103 -9.83 3.42 -7.10
CA SER A 103 -10.71 4.54 -6.73
C SER A 103 -9.99 5.78 -6.18
N LYS A 104 -8.66 5.74 -6.03
CA LYS A 104 -7.85 6.77 -5.37
C LYS A 104 -6.81 7.40 -6.31
N LEU A 105 -5.51 7.30 -6.05
CA LEU A 105 -4.47 7.94 -6.89
C LEU A 105 -4.67 7.74 -8.40
N PRO A 106 -5.01 6.54 -8.93
CA PRO A 106 -5.21 6.38 -10.37
C PRO A 106 -6.57 6.84 -10.90
N SER A 107 -7.55 7.14 -10.05
CA SER A 107 -8.95 7.30 -10.46
C SER A 107 -9.22 8.41 -11.48
N ALA A 108 -8.36 9.42 -11.56
CA ALA A 108 -8.50 10.55 -12.47
C ALA A 108 -7.47 10.56 -13.62
N LEU A 109 -6.73 9.47 -13.82
CA LEU A 109 -5.67 9.41 -14.83
C LEU A 109 -6.17 9.05 -16.24
N GLY A 110 -7.40 8.53 -16.35
CA GLY A 110 -8.01 8.19 -17.65
C GLY A 110 -7.55 6.86 -18.23
N TYR A 111 -6.94 5.98 -17.43
CA TYR A 111 -6.58 4.63 -17.83
C TYR A 111 -7.76 3.67 -17.61
N ASP A 112 -8.30 3.12 -18.67
CA ASP A 112 -9.41 2.15 -18.61
C ASP A 112 -8.89 0.72 -18.37
N ASP A 113 -7.69 0.40 -18.85
CA ASP A 113 -7.04 -0.90 -18.67
C ASP A 113 -6.00 -0.87 -17.54
N MET A 114 -5.84 -2.02 -16.88
CA MET A 114 -4.82 -2.23 -15.85
C MET A 114 -3.41 -2.26 -16.45
N ASP A 115 -3.27 -2.87 -17.61
CA ASP A 115 -1.98 -3.04 -18.27
C ASP A 115 -1.37 -1.69 -18.68
N ASP A 116 -2.22 -0.71 -19.00
CA ASP A 116 -1.78 0.66 -19.32
C ASP A 116 -1.31 1.44 -18.08
N LEU A 117 -1.83 1.10 -16.89
CA LEU A 117 -1.47 1.74 -15.63
C LEU A 117 -0.22 1.12 -14.99
N GLU A 118 0.05 -0.17 -15.20
CA GLU A 118 1.17 -0.88 -14.58
C GLU A 118 2.52 -0.15 -14.70
N PRO A 119 2.93 0.37 -15.87
CA PRO A 119 4.19 1.08 -15.98
C PRO A 119 4.17 2.48 -15.36
N VAL A 120 2.99 3.00 -15.00
CA VAL A 120 2.80 4.37 -14.55
C VAL A 120 2.81 4.47 -13.02
N LEU A 121 2.13 3.56 -12.34
CA LEU A 121 1.89 3.68 -10.89
C LEU A 121 1.97 2.32 -10.18
N ALA A 122 2.89 2.22 -9.24
CA ALA A 122 2.94 1.16 -8.23
C ALA A 122 2.41 1.72 -6.91
N HIS A 123 1.29 1.20 -6.36
CA HIS A 123 0.66 1.82 -5.19
C HIS A 123 0.02 0.83 -4.23
N LYS A 124 -0.30 1.30 -3.02
CA LYS A 124 -1.01 0.54 -1.99
C LYS A 124 -2.04 1.40 -1.29
N THR A 125 -3.28 0.93 -1.30
CA THR A 125 -4.40 1.57 -0.63
C THR A 125 -4.57 1.12 0.81
N GLY A 126 -5.23 1.95 1.63
CA GLY A 126 -5.70 1.62 2.97
C GLY A 126 -7.08 2.22 3.23
N GLU A 127 -7.94 1.49 3.98
CA GLU A 127 -9.32 1.87 4.21
C GLU A 127 -9.78 1.47 5.61
N LEU A 128 -10.40 2.40 6.30
CA LEU A 128 -11.15 2.18 7.54
C LEU A 128 -12.29 3.21 7.62
N GLY A 129 -13.20 3.05 8.55
CA GLY A 129 -14.28 4.05 8.74
C GLY A 129 -13.70 5.46 8.99
N GLY A 130 -14.02 6.42 8.13
CA GLY A 130 -13.52 7.79 8.18
C GLY A 130 -12.07 7.99 7.72
N ILE A 131 -11.45 6.97 7.12
CA ILE A 131 -10.05 6.97 6.70
C ILE A 131 -9.94 6.40 5.28
N GLU A 132 -9.29 7.14 4.40
CA GLU A 132 -8.90 6.70 3.08
C GLU A 132 -7.43 7.04 2.86
N HIS A 133 -6.64 6.05 2.49
CA HIS A 133 -5.21 6.21 2.23
C HIS A 133 -4.87 5.69 0.85
N ASP A 134 -3.90 6.32 0.21
CA ASP A 134 -3.18 5.74 -0.91
C ASP A 134 -1.75 6.28 -0.94
N SER A 135 -0.81 5.40 -1.24
CA SER A 135 0.60 5.77 -1.35
C SER A 135 1.25 4.94 -2.43
N GLY A 136 2.11 5.57 -3.22
CA GLY A 136 2.70 4.89 -4.36
C GLY A 136 3.87 5.65 -4.98
N ILE A 137 4.36 5.08 -6.05
CA ILE A 137 5.48 5.59 -6.83
C ILE A 137 5.01 5.73 -8.27
N PHE A 138 4.85 6.97 -8.71
CA PHE A 138 4.62 7.28 -10.12
C PHE A 138 5.90 7.11 -10.93
N PHE A 139 5.75 6.63 -12.15
CA PHE A 139 6.85 6.49 -13.11
C PHE A 139 8.03 5.67 -12.56
N TYR A 140 7.73 4.62 -11.77
CA TYR A 140 8.72 3.84 -11.02
C TYR A 140 9.77 3.16 -11.91
N ALA A 141 9.44 2.88 -13.17
CA ALA A 141 10.35 2.30 -14.17
C ALA A 141 11.16 3.36 -14.95
N THR A 142 11.12 4.64 -14.53
CA THR A 142 11.84 5.74 -15.20
C THR A 142 13.00 6.26 -14.33
N PRO A 143 13.91 7.07 -14.90
CA PRO A 143 14.99 7.69 -14.13
C PRO A 143 14.52 8.73 -13.08
N ARG A 144 13.23 9.12 -13.11
CA ARG A 144 12.66 10.15 -12.22
C ARG A 144 11.37 9.67 -11.56
N PRO A 145 11.42 8.63 -10.72
CA PRO A 145 10.25 8.19 -9.98
C PRO A 145 9.80 9.26 -8.97
N VAL A 146 8.49 9.39 -8.78
CA VAL A 146 7.89 10.33 -7.83
C VAL A 146 7.11 9.57 -6.77
N ILE A 147 7.54 9.66 -5.53
CA ILE A 147 6.86 9.06 -4.39
C ILE A 147 5.76 10.00 -3.92
N VAL A 148 4.55 9.47 -3.78
CA VAL A 148 3.37 10.19 -3.28
C VAL A 148 2.77 9.40 -2.12
N VAL A 149 2.53 10.07 -1.01
CA VAL A 149 1.88 9.48 0.17
C VAL A 149 0.74 10.38 0.60
N VAL A 150 -0.48 9.87 0.58
CA VAL A 150 -1.67 10.57 1.03
C VAL A 150 -2.34 9.76 2.13
N LEU A 151 -2.26 10.25 3.35
CA LEU A 151 -2.93 9.69 4.52
C LEU A 151 -3.99 10.68 4.99
N THR A 152 -5.22 10.21 5.18
CA THR A 152 -6.34 11.05 5.61
C THR A 152 -7.00 10.48 6.85
N GLU A 153 -7.68 11.31 7.60
CA GLU A 153 -8.47 10.92 8.77
C GLU A 153 -9.68 11.85 8.93
N ASN A 154 -10.66 11.43 9.72
CA ASN A 154 -11.86 12.20 10.02
C ASN A 154 -12.65 12.62 8.78
N LEU A 155 -12.64 11.78 7.75
CA LEU A 155 -13.41 12.02 6.53
C LEU A 155 -14.91 11.88 6.79
N PRO A 156 -15.75 12.73 6.19
CA PRO A 156 -17.19 12.62 6.29
C PRO A 156 -17.72 11.34 5.61
N ASP A 157 -17.09 10.93 4.53
CA ASP A 157 -17.41 9.73 3.76
C ASP A 157 -16.22 9.28 2.90
N SER A 158 -16.27 8.04 2.42
CA SER A 158 -15.24 7.44 1.57
C SER A 158 -15.14 8.12 0.19
N ALA A 159 -16.26 8.54 -0.40
CA ALA A 159 -16.27 9.14 -1.74
C ALA A 159 -15.50 10.47 -1.76
N THR A 160 -15.66 11.29 -0.72
CA THR A 160 -14.92 12.54 -0.53
C THR A 160 -13.40 12.27 -0.45
N GLY A 161 -12.99 11.28 0.33
CA GLY A 161 -11.59 10.89 0.46
C GLY A 161 -11.00 10.38 -0.85
N CYS A 162 -11.69 9.46 -1.52
CA CYS A 162 -11.28 8.92 -2.82
C CYS A 162 -11.13 10.03 -3.88
N ALA A 163 -12.12 10.92 -3.99
CA ALA A 163 -12.07 12.03 -4.94
C ALA A 163 -10.93 13.01 -4.66
N PHE A 164 -10.65 13.28 -3.39
CA PHE A 164 -9.51 14.12 -2.98
C PHE A 164 -8.17 13.49 -3.39
N ILE A 165 -7.98 12.20 -3.09
CA ILE A 165 -6.75 11.48 -3.42
C ILE A 165 -6.58 11.36 -4.94
N GLY A 166 -7.66 11.11 -5.68
CA GLY A 166 -7.63 11.05 -7.15
C GLY A 166 -7.18 12.37 -7.79
N ARG A 167 -7.64 13.51 -7.26
CA ARG A 167 -7.19 14.84 -7.72
C ARG A 167 -5.69 15.05 -7.47
N ILE A 168 -5.18 14.60 -6.32
CA ILE A 168 -3.73 14.65 -6.05
C ILE A 168 -2.98 13.81 -7.08
N GLY A 169 -3.44 12.58 -7.34
CA GLY A 169 -2.86 11.70 -8.36
C GLY A 169 -2.78 12.37 -9.73
N LYS A 170 -3.86 13.02 -10.16
CA LYS A 170 -3.91 13.75 -11.44
C LYS A 170 -2.92 14.92 -11.49
N ILE A 171 -2.83 15.71 -10.43
CA ILE A 171 -1.89 16.83 -10.36
C ILE A 171 -0.44 16.33 -10.47
N ILE A 172 -0.11 15.26 -9.76
CA ILE A 172 1.25 14.68 -9.81
C ILE A 172 1.53 14.11 -11.19
N TYR A 173 0.58 13.37 -11.77
CA TYR A 173 0.73 12.81 -13.11
C TYR A 173 1.02 13.93 -14.12
N ASP A 174 0.19 14.96 -14.20
CA ASP A 174 0.33 16.06 -15.16
C ASP A 174 1.64 16.85 -14.98
N ALA A 175 2.11 16.99 -13.73
CA ALA A 175 3.32 17.74 -13.43
C ALA A 175 4.61 16.98 -13.76
N PHE A 176 4.60 15.67 -13.68
CA PHE A 176 5.81 14.84 -13.75
C PHE A 176 5.79 13.79 -14.86
N GLU A 177 4.70 13.68 -15.63
CA GLU A 177 4.65 12.77 -16.77
C GLU A 177 5.87 12.97 -17.68
N PRO A 178 6.64 11.92 -17.99
CA PRO A 178 7.75 12.02 -18.90
C PRO A 178 7.29 12.51 -20.27
N LYS A 179 7.75 13.69 -20.68
CA LYS A 179 7.48 14.19 -22.05
C LYS A 179 8.16 13.25 -23.04
N LYS A 180 7.38 12.78 -24.01
CA LYS A 180 7.86 11.98 -25.14
C LYS A 180 8.86 12.74 -25.97
#